data_de2e4bfc9975ad91ceda4e709fb167a3
#
_entry.id   de2e4bfc9975ad91ceda4e709fb167a3
#
_cell.length_a   1.000
_cell.length_b   1.000
_cell.length_c   1.000
_cell.angle_alpha   90.00
_cell.angle_beta   90.00
_cell.angle_gamma   90.00
#
_symmetry.space_group_name_H-M   'P 1'
#
loop_
_entity.id
_entity.type
_entity.pdbx_description
1 polymer ?
#
loop_
_entity_poly.entity_id
_entity_poly.type
_entity_poly.pdbx_seq_one_letter_code
_entity_poly.pdbx_strand_id
1 'polypeptide(L)'
;LDKKAYEAAKLYYKMEDYIASRVAFRNVLKDDADNVYREDVLYYIAMSSYKYASLSIPSKQKERYLVFVDDYFNLIGELPDSRYRKELEVLYRKAQKALGKDAVHTEDADMSEKDFAKERRRIEKENKKSK
;
A
#
# COMPACT_ATOMS: atom_id res chain seq x y z
N LEU A 1 9.72 11.99 -20.80
CA LEU A 1 8.84 10.81 -20.76
C LEU A 1 8.49 10.45 -19.34
N ASP A 2 9.50 10.18 -18.53
CA ASP A 2 9.32 9.76 -17.14
C ASP A 2 8.57 10.81 -16.32
N LYS A 3 8.95 12.06 -16.50
CA LYS A 3 8.33 13.15 -15.77
C LYS A 3 6.87 13.32 -16.13
N LYS A 4 6.53 13.17 -17.40
CA LYS A 4 5.15 13.32 -17.86
C LYS A 4 4.24 12.26 -17.27
N ALA A 5 4.67 11.00 -17.28
CA ALA A 5 3.89 9.90 -16.74
C ALA A 5 3.75 10.05 -15.21
N TYR A 6 4.83 10.44 -14.55
CA TYR A 6 4.83 10.67 -13.11
C TYR A 6 3.87 11.81 -12.74
N GLU A 7 3.92 12.93 -13.45
CA GLU A 7 3.05 14.07 -13.18
C GLU A 7 1.57 13.73 -13.43
N ALA A 8 1.29 12.95 -14.47
CA ALA A 8 -0.06 12.49 -14.73
C ALA A 8 -0.60 11.63 -13.60
N ALA A 9 0.25 10.72 -13.09
CA ALA A 9 -0.13 9.87 -11.95
C ALA A 9 -0.40 10.71 -10.70
N LYS A 10 0.43 11.73 -10.44
CA LYS A 10 0.23 12.65 -9.32
C LYS A 10 -1.08 13.41 -9.43
N LEU A 11 -1.48 13.74 -10.64
CA LEU A 11 -2.74 14.45 -10.83
C LEU A 11 -3.92 13.61 -10.36
N TYR A 12 -3.92 12.32 -10.69
CA TYR A 12 -4.96 11.42 -10.19
C TYR A 12 -4.97 11.40 -8.65
N TYR A 13 -3.80 11.39 -8.03
CA TYR A 13 -3.71 11.40 -6.58
C TYR A 13 -4.31 12.69 -6.00
N LYS A 14 -3.99 13.84 -6.58
CA LYS A 14 -4.53 15.13 -6.15
C LYS A 14 -6.04 15.21 -6.32
N MET A 15 -6.57 14.54 -7.34
CA MET A 15 -8.01 14.46 -7.58
C MET A 15 -8.69 13.43 -6.69
N GLU A 16 -7.94 12.78 -5.82
CA GLU A 16 -8.41 11.75 -4.89
C GLU A 16 -8.99 10.53 -5.61
N ASP A 17 -8.56 10.29 -6.82
CA ASP A 17 -8.85 9.06 -7.54
C ASP A 17 -7.75 8.07 -7.24
N TYR A 18 -7.87 7.42 -6.08
CA TYR A 18 -6.78 6.61 -5.54
C TYR A 18 -6.58 5.29 -6.29
N ILE A 19 -7.61 4.75 -6.89
CA ILE A 19 -7.47 3.57 -7.75
C ILE A 19 -6.67 3.95 -9.00
N ALA A 20 -7.08 5.01 -9.69
CA ALA A 20 -6.41 5.46 -10.91
C ALA A 20 -4.96 5.86 -10.61
N SER A 21 -4.71 6.56 -9.50
CA SER A 21 -3.36 6.98 -9.16
C SER A 21 -2.46 5.77 -8.91
N ARG A 22 -2.93 4.77 -8.17
CA ARG A 22 -2.14 3.58 -7.90
C ARG A 22 -1.79 2.84 -9.19
N VAL A 23 -2.76 2.65 -10.07
CA VAL A 23 -2.53 2.01 -11.36
C VAL A 23 -1.50 2.79 -12.18
N ALA A 24 -1.67 4.11 -12.26
CA ALA A 24 -0.79 4.97 -13.05
C ALA A 24 0.64 4.95 -12.50
N PHE A 25 0.82 5.02 -11.17
CA PHE A 25 2.15 4.94 -10.58
C PHE A 25 2.79 3.58 -10.78
N ARG A 26 2.03 2.51 -10.69
CA ARG A 26 2.56 1.17 -10.96
C ARG A 26 3.02 1.05 -12.41
N ASN A 27 2.30 1.65 -13.34
CA ASN A 27 2.69 1.67 -14.74
C ASN A 27 3.99 2.45 -14.96
N VAL A 28 4.20 3.54 -14.21
CA VAL A 28 5.47 4.27 -14.26
C VAL A 28 6.65 3.34 -13.94
N LEU A 29 6.51 2.53 -12.87
CA LEU A 29 7.57 1.60 -12.49
C LEU A 29 7.74 0.46 -13.49
N LYS A 30 6.65 0.00 -14.06
CA LYS A 30 6.66 -1.08 -15.05
C LYS A 30 7.38 -0.65 -16.33
N ASP A 31 7.12 0.57 -16.77
CA ASP A 31 7.69 1.09 -18.00
C ASP A 31 9.12 1.58 -17.82
N ASP A 32 9.48 2.00 -16.62
CA ASP A 32 10.82 2.50 -16.33
C ASP A 32 11.18 2.18 -14.86
N ALA A 33 11.74 1.00 -14.66
CA ALA A 33 12.08 0.51 -13.33
C ALA A 33 13.15 1.37 -12.63
N ASP A 34 14.02 2.01 -13.40
CA ASP A 34 15.11 2.85 -12.86
C ASP A 34 14.75 4.33 -12.86
N ASN A 35 13.45 4.63 -12.88
CA ASN A 35 12.93 5.99 -12.87
C ASN A 35 13.53 6.79 -11.71
N VAL A 36 13.93 8.03 -11.98
CA VAL A 36 14.50 8.91 -10.95
C VAL A 36 13.52 9.23 -9.83
N TYR A 37 12.22 9.05 -10.09
CA TYR A 37 11.17 9.28 -9.10
C TYR A 37 10.77 8.00 -8.37
N ARG A 38 11.57 6.94 -8.50
CA ARG A 38 11.18 5.62 -7.98
C ARG A 38 10.75 5.64 -6.50
N GLU A 39 11.51 6.32 -5.66
CA GLU A 39 11.16 6.43 -4.24
C GLU A 39 9.82 7.13 -4.05
N ASP A 40 9.61 8.24 -4.74
CA ASP A 40 8.35 8.97 -4.66
C ASP A 40 7.20 8.14 -5.21
N VAL A 41 7.44 7.40 -6.29
CA VAL A 41 6.40 6.55 -6.89
C VAL A 41 5.97 5.45 -5.92
N LEU A 42 6.93 4.78 -5.29
CA LEU A 42 6.63 3.75 -4.30
C LEU A 42 5.84 4.33 -3.13
N TYR A 43 6.19 5.54 -2.72
CA TYR A 43 5.46 6.25 -1.68
C TYR A 43 4.00 6.50 -2.09
N TYR A 44 3.78 7.05 -3.29
CA TYR A 44 2.42 7.33 -3.75
C TYR A 44 1.60 6.07 -3.98
N ILE A 45 2.23 4.97 -4.38
CA ILE A 45 1.54 3.69 -4.49
C ILE A 45 1.00 3.30 -3.11
N ALA A 46 1.83 3.37 -2.07
CA ALA A 46 1.43 3.04 -0.71
C ALA A 46 0.36 4.00 -0.19
N MET A 47 0.55 5.31 -0.43
CA MET A 47 -0.44 6.30 0.01
C MET A 47 -1.78 6.11 -0.67
N SER A 48 -1.78 5.78 -1.96
CA SER A 48 -3.02 5.55 -2.71
C SER A 48 -3.77 4.35 -2.14
N SER A 49 -3.07 3.25 -1.88
CA SER A 49 -3.73 2.07 -1.32
C SER A 49 -4.22 2.32 0.11
N TYR A 50 -3.47 3.08 0.91
CA TYR A 50 -3.92 3.43 2.26
C TYR A 50 -5.19 4.26 2.22
N LYS A 51 -5.19 5.32 1.42
CA LYS A 51 -6.34 6.23 1.32
C LYS A 51 -7.56 5.50 0.78
N TYR A 52 -7.37 4.67 -0.21
CA TYR A 52 -8.46 3.86 -0.76
C TYR A 52 -9.06 2.95 0.32
N ALA A 53 -8.22 2.28 1.11
CA ALA A 53 -8.69 1.42 2.18
C ALA A 53 -9.45 2.21 3.24
N SER A 54 -8.89 3.34 3.67
CA SER A 54 -9.48 4.14 4.75
C SER A 54 -10.83 4.73 4.37
N LEU A 55 -11.05 4.99 3.09
CA LEU A 55 -12.30 5.55 2.57
C LEU A 55 -13.29 4.48 2.13
N SER A 56 -12.92 3.22 2.25
CA SER A 56 -13.76 2.11 1.82
C SER A 56 -14.80 1.76 2.86
N ILE A 57 -15.88 1.10 2.42
CA ILE A 57 -16.89 0.58 3.33
C ILE A 57 -16.27 -0.49 4.24
N PRO A 58 -16.76 -0.63 5.48
CA PRO A 58 -16.14 -1.54 6.46
C PRO A 58 -15.90 -2.96 5.96
N SER A 59 -16.82 -3.52 5.19
CA SER A 59 -16.71 -4.89 4.69
C SER A 59 -15.54 -5.08 3.71
N LYS A 60 -14.98 -4.00 3.17
CA LYS A 60 -13.89 -4.05 2.20
C LYS A 60 -12.55 -3.57 2.78
N GLN A 61 -12.58 -2.99 3.97
CA GLN A 61 -11.38 -2.37 4.53
C GLN A 61 -10.25 -3.35 4.77
N LYS A 62 -10.54 -4.53 5.32
CA LYS A 62 -9.47 -5.49 5.63
C LYS A 62 -8.68 -5.88 4.41
N GLU A 63 -9.35 -6.29 3.34
CA GLU A 63 -8.64 -6.69 2.12
C GLU A 63 -7.85 -5.54 1.51
N ARG A 64 -8.37 -4.33 1.62
CA ARG A 64 -7.71 -3.14 1.05
C ARG A 64 -6.55 -2.65 1.88
N TYR A 65 -6.63 -2.74 3.21
CA TYR A 65 -5.48 -2.45 4.06
C TYR A 65 -4.35 -3.46 3.85
N LEU A 66 -4.67 -4.71 3.52
CA LEU A 66 -3.63 -5.69 3.21
C LEU A 66 -2.84 -5.32 1.94
N VAL A 67 -3.50 -4.71 0.96
CA VAL A 67 -2.80 -4.19 -0.21
C VAL A 67 -1.83 -3.09 0.19
N PHE A 68 -2.26 -2.19 1.08
CA PHE A 68 -1.38 -1.15 1.60
C PHE A 68 -0.18 -1.76 2.32
N VAL A 69 -0.40 -2.79 3.14
CA VAL A 69 0.68 -3.44 3.87
C VAL A 69 1.73 -4.01 2.89
N ASP A 70 1.27 -4.63 1.80
CA ASP A 70 2.18 -5.10 0.76
C ASP A 70 2.98 -3.95 0.15
N ASP A 71 2.31 -2.86 -0.17
CA ASP A 71 2.97 -1.69 -0.76
C ASP A 71 3.98 -1.06 0.21
N TYR A 72 3.62 -1.02 1.48
CA TYR A 72 4.52 -0.54 2.53
C TYR A 72 5.79 -1.40 2.60
N PHE A 73 5.64 -2.71 2.65
CA PHE A 73 6.80 -3.60 2.71
C PHE A 73 7.63 -3.57 1.44
N ASN A 74 7.01 -3.36 0.28
CA ASN A 74 7.77 -3.18 -0.95
C ASN A 74 8.69 -1.96 -0.87
N LEU A 75 8.18 -0.87 -0.32
CA LEU A 75 8.98 0.35 -0.19
C LEU A 75 10.12 0.17 0.80
N ILE A 76 9.82 -0.25 2.02
CA ILE A 76 10.85 -0.36 3.05
C ILE A 76 11.82 -1.51 2.80
N GLY A 77 11.38 -2.55 2.11
CA GLY A 77 12.26 -3.65 1.71
C GLY A 77 13.29 -3.22 0.69
N GLU A 78 12.88 -2.40 -0.25
CA GLU A 78 13.77 -1.87 -1.28
C GLU A 78 14.59 -0.69 -0.77
N LEU A 79 13.98 0.20 0.01
CA LEU A 79 14.58 1.44 0.49
C LEU A 79 14.42 1.56 2.01
N PRO A 80 15.20 0.80 2.78
CA PRO A 80 15.05 0.80 4.25
C PRO A 80 15.24 2.17 4.89
N ASP A 81 16.02 3.03 4.26
CA ASP A 81 16.31 4.37 4.76
C ASP A 81 15.48 5.44 4.08
N SER A 82 14.36 5.06 3.46
CA SER A 82 13.50 6.00 2.77
C SER A 82 13.08 7.16 3.68
N ARG A 83 13.09 8.37 3.11
CA ARG A 83 12.62 9.56 3.81
C ARG A 83 11.13 9.48 4.16
N TYR A 84 10.39 8.58 3.54
CA TYR A 84 8.97 8.39 3.80
C TYR A 84 8.68 7.34 4.87
N ARG A 85 9.72 6.68 5.37
CA ARG A 85 9.55 5.54 6.27
C ARG A 85 8.74 5.89 7.52
N LYS A 86 9.08 6.99 8.19
CA LYS A 86 8.40 7.37 9.43
C LYS A 86 6.92 7.64 9.23
N GLU A 87 6.59 8.36 8.17
CA GLU A 87 5.20 8.66 7.85
C GLU A 87 4.43 7.38 7.58
N LEU A 88 4.99 6.50 6.77
CA LEU A 88 4.32 5.26 6.41
C LEU A 88 4.23 4.27 7.57
N GLU A 89 5.17 4.31 8.51
CA GLU A 89 5.07 3.49 9.73
C GLU A 89 3.85 3.86 10.57
N VAL A 90 3.56 5.15 10.67
CA VAL A 90 2.35 5.60 11.38
C VAL A 90 1.11 5.01 10.73
N LEU A 91 1.04 5.08 9.40
CA LEU A 91 -0.10 4.54 8.67
C LEU A 91 -0.15 3.01 8.76
N TYR A 92 1.01 2.38 8.76
CA TYR A 92 1.10 0.94 8.93
C TYR A 92 0.50 0.50 10.26
N ARG A 93 0.80 1.21 11.35
CA ARG A 93 0.21 0.91 12.66
C ARG A 93 -1.30 1.10 12.66
N LYS A 94 -1.80 2.12 11.98
CA LYS A 94 -3.24 2.32 11.83
C LYS A 94 -3.88 1.18 11.05
N ALA A 95 -3.23 0.74 9.97
CA ALA A 95 -3.71 -0.39 9.20
C ALA A 95 -3.73 -1.67 10.03
N GLN A 96 -2.71 -1.88 10.87
CA GLN A 96 -2.67 -3.02 11.76
C GLN A 96 -3.86 -3.04 12.70
N LYS A 97 -4.23 -1.91 13.26
CA LYS A 97 -5.40 -1.81 14.12
C LYS A 97 -6.68 -2.13 13.36
N ALA A 98 -6.79 -1.65 12.13
CA ALA A 98 -7.96 -1.91 11.29
C ALA A 98 -8.07 -3.38 10.90
N LEU A 99 -6.92 -4.05 10.73
CA LEU A 99 -6.90 -5.47 10.42
C LEU A 99 -7.28 -6.34 11.62
N GLY A 100 -7.14 -5.79 12.82
CA GLY A 100 -7.48 -6.48 14.04
C GLY A 100 -6.30 -7.19 14.66
N LYS A 101 -6.43 -7.51 15.93
CA LYS A 101 -5.35 -8.10 16.71
C LYS A 101 -4.93 -9.50 16.25
N ASP A 102 -5.81 -10.20 15.55
CA ASP A 102 -5.50 -11.53 15.04
C ASP A 102 -4.56 -11.48 13.85
N ALA A 103 -4.57 -10.38 13.12
CA ALA A 103 -3.73 -10.18 11.96
C ALA A 103 -2.37 -9.65 12.35
N VAL A 104 -2.29 -8.93 13.46
CA VAL A 104 -1.08 -8.24 13.84
C VAL A 104 -0.93 -8.18 15.34
N HIS A 105 0.20 -8.61 15.81
CA HIS A 105 0.61 -8.36 17.18
C HIS A 105 1.42 -7.10 17.22
N THR A 106 1.04 -6.22 18.10
CA THR A 106 1.59 -4.88 18.14
C THR A 106 3.06 -4.81 18.52
N GLU A 107 3.54 -5.82 19.18
CA GLU A 107 4.96 -5.91 19.48
C GLU A 107 5.74 -6.23 18.26
N ASP A 108 5.03 -6.58 17.21
CA ASP A 108 5.59 -7.14 16.02
C ASP A 108 5.56 -6.17 14.88
N ALA A 109 6.13 -5.03 15.15
CA ALA A 109 6.67 -4.24 14.07
C ALA A 109 7.56 -5.11 13.17
N ASP A 110 7.83 -6.32 13.62
CA ASP A 110 8.71 -7.28 12.99
C ASP A 110 7.99 -8.42 12.27
N MET A 111 6.68 -8.33 12.12
CA MET A 111 5.92 -9.34 11.40
C MET A 111 6.43 -9.41 9.96
N SER A 112 6.85 -10.59 9.54
CA SER A 112 7.45 -10.76 8.23
C SER A 112 6.43 -10.65 7.11
N GLU A 113 6.91 -10.34 5.91
CA GLU A 113 6.07 -10.34 4.71
C GLU A 113 5.34 -11.67 4.52
N LYS A 114 5.99 -12.75 4.93
CA LYS A 114 5.44 -14.10 4.86
C LYS A 114 4.17 -14.24 5.70
N ASP A 115 4.20 -13.66 6.90
CA ASP A 115 3.06 -13.70 7.81
C ASP A 115 1.90 -12.88 7.28
N PHE A 116 2.19 -11.71 6.72
CA PHE A 116 1.17 -10.90 6.07
C PHE A 116 0.58 -11.57 4.84
N ALA A 117 1.41 -12.22 4.04
CA ALA A 117 0.94 -12.95 2.86
C ALA A 117 -0.01 -14.07 3.26
N LYS A 118 0.29 -14.75 4.37
CA LYS A 118 -0.54 -15.81 4.92
C LYS A 118 -1.89 -15.27 5.37
N GLU A 119 -1.86 -14.16 6.09
CA GLU A 119 -3.07 -13.51 6.60
C GLU A 119 -3.94 -13.00 5.46
N ARG A 120 -3.33 -12.40 4.45
CA ARG A 120 -4.05 -11.94 3.27
C ARG A 120 -4.77 -13.09 2.59
N ARG A 121 -4.12 -14.23 2.42
CA ARG A 121 -4.74 -15.41 1.81
C ARG A 121 -5.92 -15.92 2.63
N ARG A 122 -5.80 -15.89 3.96
CA ARG A 122 -6.88 -16.30 4.85
C ARG A 122 -8.10 -15.39 4.68
N ILE A 123 -7.87 -14.09 4.66
CA ILE A 123 -8.94 -13.10 4.51
C ILE A 123 -9.59 -13.22 3.14
N GLU A 124 -8.82 -13.42 2.10
CA GLU A 124 -9.35 -13.61 0.75
C GLU A 124 -10.28 -14.82 0.68
N LYS A 125 -9.91 -15.92 1.35
CA LYS A 125 -10.76 -17.11 1.41
C LYS A 125 -12.06 -16.84 2.14
N GLU A 126 -12.01 -16.11 3.26
CA GLU A 126 -13.22 -15.74 4.00
C GLU A 126 -14.13 -14.87 3.16
N ASN A 127 -13.57 -13.90 2.44
CA ASN A 127 -14.35 -13.03 1.57
C ASN A 127 -15.03 -13.80 0.45
N LYS A 128 -14.37 -14.80 -0.12
CA LYS A 128 -14.98 -15.66 -1.14
C LYS A 128 -16.14 -16.48 -0.60
N LYS A 129 -16.04 -16.91 0.65
CA LYS A 129 -17.14 -17.67 1.28
C LYS A 129 -18.33 -16.81 1.62
N SER A 130 -18.11 -15.51 1.84
CA SER A 130 -19.17 -14.58 2.22
C SER A 130 -20.00 -14.09 1.04
N LYS A 131 -19.58 -14.42 -0.15
CA LYS A 131 -20.35 -14.09 -1.35
C LYS A 131 -21.27 -15.24 -1.71
#